data_9019407bb1721b54ceddbf60cf31bd7a
#
_entry.id   9019407bb1721b54ceddbf60cf31bd7a
#
_cell.length_a   1.000
_cell.length_b   1.000
_cell.length_c   1.000
_cell.angle_alpha   90.00
_cell.angle_beta   90.00
_cell.angle_gamma   90.00
#
_symmetry.space_group_name_H-M   'P 1'
#
loop_
_entity.id
_entity.type
_entity.pdbx_description
1 polymer ?
#
loop_
_entity_poly.entity_id
_entity_poly.type
_entity_poly.pdbx_seq_one_letter_code
_entity_poly.pdbx_strand_id
1 'polypeptide(L)'
;MKAKDLKLVVQEKYRKIAQQSLIQEQTSCCGSSCSCSDGDYTMIGDEYTHVKGHNADADLGLGCGIPTQFANIKEGDSLLDLGSGAGNDCFVARAIVGETGKVTGLDFTEAMTEKAQANNAKLGYTNIEFIQGDIEEMPFADNQFDVIVSNCVLNLVPDKQKAFSEMYRVLKPEGHFCVSDVVIKGSLPKKLQKDAEMYAGCVSGASNIDDYLEIINNQGFKDIVIHKEKVISIPENVLMNYLSKEEIVSFTNGDTGIISITVSAKK
;
A
#
# COMPACT_ATOMS: atom_id res chain seq x y z
N MET A 1 -10.56 17.54 7.76
CA MET A 1 -9.28 17.53 8.51
C MET A 1 -8.24 18.28 7.70
N LYS A 2 -7.27 18.96 8.33
CA LYS A 2 -6.13 19.53 7.58
C LYS A 2 -5.18 18.39 7.19
N ALA A 3 -4.44 18.54 6.09
CA ALA A 3 -3.49 17.52 5.61
C ALA A 3 -2.51 17.04 6.71
N LYS A 4 -2.01 17.98 7.53
CA LYS A 4 -1.13 17.67 8.65
C LYS A 4 -1.78 16.79 9.72
N ASP A 5 -3.06 17.01 10.01
CA ASP A 5 -3.78 16.22 11.01
C ASP A 5 -4.02 14.79 10.49
N LEU A 6 -4.28 14.65 9.19
CA LEU A 6 -4.44 13.34 8.54
C LEU A 6 -3.14 12.52 8.62
N LYS A 7 -2.00 13.14 8.28
CA LYS A 7 -0.68 12.48 8.39
C LYS A 7 -0.39 11.98 9.82
N LEU A 8 -0.72 12.78 10.85
CA LEU A 8 -0.53 12.38 12.25
C LEU A 8 -1.41 11.18 12.63
N VAL A 9 -2.67 11.15 12.18
CA VAL A 9 -3.58 10.02 12.45
C VAL A 9 -3.06 8.73 11.80
N VAL A 10 -2.63 8.82 10.54
CA VAL A 10 -2.03 7.68 9.81
C VAL A 10 -0.77 7.20 10.54
N GLN A 11 0.15 8.11 10.86
CA GLN A 11 1.40 7.77 11.56
C GLN A 11 1.15 7.05 12.89
N GLU A 12 0.23 7.55 13.70
CA GLU A 12 -0.11 6.94 14.98
C GLU A 12 -0.73 5.54 14.83
N LYS A 13 -1.58 5.35 13.82
CA LYS A 13 -2.17 4.05 13.52
C LYS A 13 -1.09 3.02 13.16
N TYR A 14 -0.23 3.35 12.21
CA TYR A 14 0.83 2.45 11.74
C TYR A 14 1.92 2.22 12.80
N ARG A 15 2.20 3.22 13.65
CA ARG A 15 3.06 3.03 14.83
C ARG A 15 2.50 1.96 15.78
N LYS A 16 1.19 1.98 16.07
CA LYS A 16 0.54 0.97 16.91
C LYS A 16 0.61 -0.42 16.30
N ILE A 17 0.36 -0.54 14.98
CA ILE A 17 0.44 -1.81 14.26
C ILE A 17 1.87 -2.39 14.35
N ALA A 18 2.90 -1.58 14.11
CA ALA A 18 4.28 -2.01 14.23
C ALA A 18 4.62 -2.53 15.64
N GLN A 19 4.13 -1.86 16.68
CA GLN A 19 4.36 -2.24 18.09
C GLN A 19 3.59 -3.50 18.49
N GLN A 20 2.34 -3.66 18.05
CA GLN A 20 1.51 -4.85 18.37
C GLN A 20 2.09 -6.12 17.75
N SER A 21 2.63 -6.06 16.54
CA SER A 21 3.28 -7.21 15.90
C SER A 21 4.52 -7.69 16.66
N LEU A 22 5.26 -6.79 17.32
CA LEU A 22 6.41 -7.15 18.18
C LEU A 22 5.96 -7.92 19.46
N ILE A 23 4.79 -7.58 20.02
CA ILE A 23 4.26 -8.25 21.20
C ILE A 23 3.78 -9.67 20.85
N GLN A 24 3.18 -9.87 19.69
CA GLN A 24 2.76 -11.19 19.21
C GLN A 24 3.95 -12.13 18.96
N GLU A 25 5.06 -11.64 18.43
CA GLU A 25 6.30 -12.42 18.28
C GLU A 25 6.86 -12.90 19.62
N GLN A 26 6.73 -12.09 20.68
CA GLN A 26 7.22 -12.45 22.02
C GLN A 26 6.30 -13.41 22.79
N THR A 27 5.01 -13.47 22.46
CA THR A 27 4.01 -14.32 23.14
C THR A 27 3.76 -15.65 22.46
N SER A 28 4.34 -15.92 21.33
CA SER A 28 4.15 -17.16 20.53
C SER A 28 4.75 -18.43 21.14
N CYS A 29 5.21 -18.40 22.39
CA CYS A 29 5.79 -19.57 23.07
C CYS A 29 4.80 -20.43 23.87
N CYS A 30 3.48 -20.17 23.86
CA CYS A 30 2.52 -21.02 24.58
C CYS A 30 1.23 -21.19 23.78
N GLY A 31 0.96 -22.45 23.49
CA GLY A 31 -0.12 -22.99 22.67
C GLY A 31 -1.52 -22.49 22.91
N SER A 32 -2.33 -22.73 21.90
CA SER A 32 -3.80 -22.90 21.83
C SER A 32 -4.70 -21.83 22.47
N SER A 33 -5.50 -21.20 21.60
CA SER A 33 -6.70 -20.42 21.91
C SER A 33 -6.47 -19.04 22.57
N CYS A 34 -6.12 -18.05 21.76
CA CYS A 34 -6.53 -16.68 22.03
C CYS A 34 -7.58 -16.27 20.99
N SER A 35 -8.83 -16.14 21.44
CA SER A 35 -9.87 -15.43 20.70
C SER A 35 -9.44 -13.97 20.62
N CYS A 36 -9.06 -13.51 19.44
CA CYS A 36 -8.85 -12.10 19.16
C CYS A 36 -10.21 -11.42 19.23
N SER A 37 -10.46 -10.70 20.31
CA SER A 37 -11.53 -9.73 20.43
C SER A 37 -11.03 -8.41 19.84
N ASP A 38 -11.89 -7.82 19.01
CA ASP A 38 -11.78 -6.53 18.35
C ASP A 38 -10.82 -6.46 17.15
N GLY A 39 -11.37 -6.89 16.06
CA GLY A 39 -10.94 -7.05 14.73
C GLY A 39 -10.58 -5.78 13.98
N ASP A 40 -9.30 -5.53 13.76
CA ASP A 40 -8.87 -4.89 12.53
C ASP A 40 -8.80 -5.99 11.45
N TYR A 41 -9.93 -6.25 10.79
CA TYR A 41 -9.96 -7.15 9.65
C TYR A 41 -9.39 -6.43 8.43
N THR A 42 -8.17 -6.78 8.07
CA THR A 42 -7.64 -6.50 6.74
C THR A 42 -8.34 -7.41 5.74
N MET A 43 -9.49 -6.96 5.22
CA MET A 43 -10.28 -7.71 4.22
C MET A 43 -9.74 -7.62 2.80
N ILE A 44 -8.59 -6.98 2.61
CA ILE A 44 -8.12 -6.54 1.30
C ILE A 44 -6.92 -7.34 0.81
N GLY A 45 -6.18 -8.03 1.70
CA GLY A 45 -4.92 -8.67 1.39
C GLY A 45 -4.99 -9.73 0.27
N ASP A 46 -4.01 -9.71 -0.63
CA ASP A 46 -3.67 -10.86 -1.46
C ASP A 46 -2.64 -11.72 -0.70
N GLU A 47 -2.67 -13.04 -0.88
CA GLU A 47 -1.78 -13.95 -0.18
C GLU A 47 -0.36 -13.92 -0.76
N TYR A 48 0.61 -13.53 0.05
CA TYR A 48 2.03 -13.53 -0.29
C TYR A 48 2.75 -14.86 -0.08
N THR A 49 2.11 -15.85 0.58
CA THR A 49 2.75 -17.11 1.01
C THR A 49 3.46 -17.88 -0.10
N HIS A 50 3.05 -17.70 -1.34
CA HIS A 50 3.66 -18.34 -2.52
C HIS A 50 4.61 -17.44 -3.30
N VAL A 51 4.84 -16.20 -2.84
CA VAL A 51 5.68 -15.23 -3.53
C VAL A 51 7.13 -15.40 -3.07
N LYS A 52 8.05 -15.59 -4.03
CA LYS A 52 9.49 -15.68 -3.70
C LYS A 52 9.95 -14.40 -3.02
N GLY A 53 10.64 -14.52 -1.90
CA GLY A 53 11.10 -13.39 -1.09
C GLY A 53 10.11 -12.96 0.00
N HIS A 54 8.89 -13.50 0.05
CA HIS A 54 7.98 -13.27 1.16
C HIS A 54 8.62 -13.56 2.51
N ASN A 55 8.38 -12.69 3.48
CA ASN A 55 8.85 -12.83 4.85
C ASN A 55 7.67 -12.65 5.82
N ALA A 56 7.35 -13.70 6.57
CA ALA A 56 6.21 -13.71 7.49
C ALA A 56 6.32 -12.66 8.62
N ASP A 57 7.55 -12.33 9.09
CA ASP A 57 7.77 -11.30 10.12
C ASP A 57 7.53 -9.89 9.56
N ALA A 58 7.62 -9.72 8.23
CA ALA A 58 7.42 -8.45 7.54
C ALA A 58 6.02 -8.30 6.93
N ASP A 59 5.30 -9.41 6.76
CA ASP A 59 3.94 -9.40 6.22
C ASP A 59 2.95 -9.08 7.34
N LEU A 60 2.49 -7.84 7.37
CA LEU A 60 1.52 -7.34 8.34
C LEU A 60 0.07 -7.44 7.82
N GLY A 61 -0.15 -8.03 6.65
CA GLY A 61 -1.46 -8.15 6.02
C GLY A 61 -2.11 -6.81 5.62
N LEU A 62 -1.32 -5.77 5.39
CA LEU A 62 -1.80 -4.41 5.14
C LEU A 62 -1.91 -4.06 3.65
N GLY A 63 -1.42 -4.92 2.76
CA GLY A 63 -1.45 -4.72 1.31
C GLY A 63 -2.83 -4.95 0.71
N CYS A 64 -3.08 -4.38 -0.45
CA CYS A 64 -4.32 -4.57 -1.22
C CYS A 64 -4.08 -5.23 -2.59
N GLY A 65 -2.85 -5.61 -2.88
CA GLY A 65 -2.42 -6.31 -4.08
C GLY A 65 -0.97 -6.77 -3.94
N ILE A 66 -0.39 -7.23 -5.04
CA ILE A 66 1.02 -7.62 -5.14
C ILE A 66 1.61 -6.89 -6.35
N PRO A 67 2.00 -5.59 -6.19
CA PRO A 67 2.46 -4.79 -7.32
C PRO A 67 3.73 -5.35 -7.97
N THR A 68 4.59 -6.01 -7.21
CA THR A 68 5.82 -6.65 -7.69
C THR A 68 5.60 -7.71 -8.76
N GLN A 69 4.41 -8.34 -8.83
CA GLN A 69 4.07 -9.32 -9.89
C GLN A 69 3.88 -8.67 -11.27
N PHE A 70 3.51 -7.40 -11.32
CA PHE A 70 3.19 -6.66 -12.55
C PHE A 70 4.21 -5.56 -12.86
N ALA A 71 5.15 -5.31 -11.95
CA ALA A 71 6.13 -4.23 -12.06
C ALA A 71 7.22 -4.49 -13.09
N ASN A 72 7.26 -5.65 -13.76
CA ASN A 72 8.28 -5.99 -14.75
C ASN A 72 9.72 -5.70 -14.28
N ILE A 73 9.97 -6.00 -13.00
CA ILE A 73 11.27 -5.82 -12.35
C ILE A 73 12.31 -6.73 -12.99
N LYS A 74 13.51 -6.22 -13.22
CA LYS A 74 14.62 -6.97 -13.82
C LYS A 74 15.77 -7.13 -12.83
N GLU A 75 16.59 -8.14 -13.07
CA GLU A 75 17.86 -8.29 -12.36
C GLU A 75 18.75 -7.06 -12.58
N GLY A 76 19.29 -6.53 -11.50
CA GLY A 76 20.14 -5.33 -11.52
C GLY A 76 19.41 -4.01 -11.37
N ASP A 77 18.07 -3.97 -11.37
CA ASP A 77 17.30 -2.73 -11.21
C ASP A 77 17.55 -2.06 -9.86
N SER A 78 17.51 -0.73 -9.87
CA SER A 78 17.37 0.10 -8.67
C SER A 78 15.88 0.36 -8.42
N LEU A 79 15.33 -0.22 -7.35
CA LEU A 79 13.90 -0.19 -7.04
C LEU A 79 13.63 0.62 -5.78
N LEU A 80 12.56 1.41 -5.81
CA LEU A 80 12.01 2.12 -4.65
C LEU A 80 10.65 1.55 -4.29
N ASP A 81 10.46 1.20 -3.01
CA ASP A 81 9.18 0.79 -2.43
C ASP A 81 8.64 1.92 -1.55
N LEU A 82 7.49 2.49 -1.93
CA LEU A 82 6.85 3.60 -1.23
C LEU A 82 5.85 3.10 -0.20
N GLY A 83 6.08 3.48 1.06
CA GLY A 83 5.34 2.99 2.21
C GLY A 83 5.71 1.54 2.51
N SER A 84 7.02 1.27 2.56
CA SER A 84 7.58 -0.09 2.66
C SER A 84 7.17 -0.87 3.92
N GLY A 85 6.58 -0.19 4.91
CA GLY A 85 6.15 -0.83 6.16
C GLY A 85 7.26 -1.63 6.81
N ALA A 86 7.00 -2.89 7.16
CA ALA A 86 7.99 -3.80 7.75
C ALA A 86 8.92 -4.46 6.71
N GLY A 87 8.82 -4.10 5.42
CA GLY A 87 9.77 -4.47 4.38
C GLY A 87 9.37 -5.64 3.48
N ASN A 88 8.14 -6.19 3.57
CA ASN A 88 7.77 -7.39 2.81
C ASN A 88 7.94 -7.23 1.30
N ASP A 89 7.38 -6.17 0.68
CA ASP A 89 7.52 -5.92 -0.76
C ASP A 89 8.98 -5.63 -1.16
N CYS A 90 9.79 -5.01 -0.29
CA CYS A 90 11.23 -4.85 -0.49
C CYS A 90 11.95 -6.20 -0.57
N PHE A 91 11.61 -7.18 0.29
CA PHE A 91 12.23 -8.51 0.26
C PHE A 91 11.81 -9.31 -0.97
N VAL A 92 10.56 -9.20 -1.39
CA VAL A 92 10.06 -9.76 -2.65
C VAL A 92 10.80 -9.13 -3.84
N ALA A 93 10.91 -7.81 -3.88
CA ALA A 93 11.63 -7.09 -4.93
C ALA A 93 13.12 -7.52 -4.97
N ARG A 94 13.78 -7.66 -3.79
CA ARG A 94 15.16 -8.13 -3.68
C ARG A 94 15.36 -9.52 -4.30
N ALA A 95 14.39 -10.41 -4.13
CA ALA A 95 14.47 -11.75 -4.71
C ALA A 95 14.41 -11.72 -6.25
N ILE A 96 13.96 -10.62 -6.86
CA ILE A 96 13.86 -10.42 -8.31
C ILE A 96 15.07 -9.63 -8.84
N VAL A 97 15.41 -8.48 -8.21
CA VAL A 97 16.55 -7.66 -8.67
C VAL A 97 17.91 -8.34 -8.46
N GLY A 98 17.96 -9.38 -7.63
CA GLY A 98 19.18 -10.14 -7.39
C GLY A 98 20.22 -9.40 -6.54
N GLU A 99 21.45 -9.88 -6.55
CA GLU A 99 22.57 -9.31 -5.76
C GLU A 99 23.13 -8.04 -6.36
N THR A 100 22.98 -7.87 -7.67
CA THR A 100 23.49 -6.73 -8.42
C THR A 100 22.54 -5.53 -8.41
N GLY A 101 21.25 -5.77 -8.13
CA GLY A 101 20.27 -4.71 -7.98
C GLY A 101 20.29 -4.08 -6.59
N LYS A 102 19.55 -2.99 -6.44
CA LYS A 102 19.39 -2.27 -5.17
C LYS A 102 17.90 -2.05 -4.88
N VAL A 103 17.51 -2.25 -3.62
CA VAL A 103 16.15 -1.96 -3.14
C VAL A 103 16.21 -0.90 -2.06
N THR A 104 15.38 0.12 -2.17
CA THR A 104 15.21 1.17 -1.16
C THR A 104 13.76 1.17 -0.72
N GLY A 105 13.51 0.99 0.56
CA GLY A 105 12.19 1.17 1.18
C GLY A 105 12.09 2.57 1.79
N LEU A 106 11.03 3.30 1.47
CA LEU A 106 10.69 4.58 2.08
C LEU A 106 9.44 4.42 2.91
N ASP A 107 9.47 4.76 4.19
CA ASP A 107 8.28 4.81 5.03
C ASP A 107 8.26 6.09 5.87
N PHE A 108 7.06 6.60 6.09
CA PHE A 108 6.83 7.81 6.86
C PHE A 108 6.94 7.56 8.38
N THR A 109 6.75 6.31 8.82
CA THR A 109 6.66 5.92 10.22
C THR A 109 7.98 5.32 10.70
N GLU A 110 8.63 5.97 11.68
CA GLU A 110 9.91 5.51 12.26
C GLU A 110 9.83 4.05 12.75
N ALA A 111 8.77 3.68 13.48
CA ALA A 111 8.60 2.32 13.98
C ALA A 111 8.50 1.25 12.87
N MET A 112 8.00 1.62 11.68
CA MET A 112 7.99 0.72 10.51
C MET A 112 9.40 0.56 9.93
N THR A 113 10.12 1.66 9.74
CA THR A 113 11.51 1.59 9.23
C THR A 113 12.43 0.84 10.17
N GLU A 114 12.30 1.01 11.48
CA GLU A 114 13.04 0.24 12.48
C GLU A 114 12.72 -1.28 12.39
N LYS A 115 11.44 -1.63 12.27
CA LYS A 115 11.02 -3.03 12.10
C LYS A 115 11.57 -3.62 10.79
N ALA A 116 11.48 -2.88 9.69
CA ALA A 116 12.03 -3.30 8.40
C ALA A 116 13.55 -3.53 8.47
N GLN A 117 14.29 -2.63 9.12
CA GLN A 117 15.73 -2.77 9.35
C GLN A 117 16.06 -4.02 10.20
N ALA A 118 15.29 -4.26 11.27
CA ALA A 118 15.45 -5.45 12.09
C ALA A 118 15.19 -6.75 11.32
N ASN A 119 14.15 -6.77 10.47
CA ASN A 119 13.86 -7.91 9.59
C ASN A 119 14.98 -8.11 8.56
N ASN A 120 15.48 -7.03 7.94
CA ASN A 120 16.59 -7.11 7.01
C ASN A 120 17.88 -7.64 7.66
N ALA A 121 18.16 -7.22 8.90
CA ALA A 121 19.33 -7.73 9.66
C ALA A 121 19.24 -9.25 9.90
N LYS A 122 18.05 -9.79 10.18
CA LYS A 122 17.82 -11.24 10.30
C LYS A 122 18.09 -11.97 8.98
N LEU A 123 17.70 -11.36 7.84
CA LEU A 123 17.87 -11.93 6.49
C LEU A 123 19.29 -11.75 5.92
N GLY A 124 20.05 -10.79 6.43
CA GLY A 124 21.45 -10.55 6.04
C GLY A 124 21.63 -9.93 4.65
N TYR A 125 20.60 -9.28 4.07
CA TYR A 125 20.74 -8.60 2.79
C TYR A 125 21.51 -7.29 2.93
N THR A 126 22.50 -7.08 2.04
CA THR A 126 23.37 -5.90 2.04
C THR A 126 22.99 -4.85 0.99
N ASN A 127 22.08 -5.20 0.09
CA ASN A 127 21.62 -4.36 -1.00
C ASN A 127 20.17 -3.86 -0.82
N ILE A 128 19.68 -3.89 0.42
CA ILE A 128 18.43 -3.24 0.83
C ILE A 128 18.73 -2.14 1.85
N GLU A 129 18.12 -0.98 1.68
CA GLU A 129 18.15 0.09 2.68
C GLU A 129 16.73 0.57 2.99
N PHE A 130 16.49 1.01 4.22
CA PHE A 130 15.22 1.57 4.66
C PHE A 130 15.44 2.99 5.18
N ILE A 131 14.67 3.94 4.64
CA ILE A 131 14.81 5.36 4.87
C ILE A 131 13.46 5.89 5.39
N GLN A 132 13.51 6.65 6.48
CA GLN A 132 12.34 7.37 6.94
C GLN A 132 12.17 8.64 6.10
N GLY A 133 10.96 8.85 5.54
CA GLY A 133 10.69 10.04 4.74
C GLY A 133 9.25 10.13 4.27
N ASP A 134 8.92 11.30 3.74
CA ASP A 134 7.60 11.63 3.22
C ASP A 134 7.55 11.44 1.70
N ILE A 135 6.54 10.75 1.21
CA ILE A 135 6.33 10.52 -0.23
C ILE A 135 6.08 11.84 -0.98
N GLU A 136 5.50 12.84 -0.31
CA GLU A 136 5.29 14.16 -0.89
C GLU A 136 6.57 15.01 -0.98
N GLU A 137 7.67 14.58 -0.35
CA GLU A 137 8.98 15.25 -0.37
C GLU A 137 10.09 14.23 -0.17
N MET A 138 10.36 13.44 -1.22
CA MET A 138 11.28 12.31 -1.14
C MET A 138 12.74 12.77 -1.03
N PRO A 139 13.53 12.19 -0.10
CA PRO A 139 14.94 12.56 0.11
C PRO A 139 15.87 11.91 -0.93
N PHE A 140 15.47 11.87 -2.20
CA PHE A 140 16.20 11.24 -3.28
C PHE A 140 16.53 12.22 -4.40
N ALA A 141 17.61 11.94 -5.14
CA ALA A 141 17.97 12.67 -6.33
C ALA A 141 17.01 12.40 -7.50
N ASP A 142 16.98 13.29 -8.46
CA ASP A 142 16.26 13.08 -9.72
C ASP A 142 16.85 11.87 -10.48
N ASN A 143 15.99 11.12 -11.14
CA ASN A 143 16.39 10.03 -12.04
C ASN A 143 17.24 8.93 -11.36
N GLN A 144 16.86 8.54 -10.16
CA GLN A 144 17.62 7.59 -9.34
C GLN A 144 17.15 6.12 -9.51
N PHE A 145 15.86 5.89 -9.74
CA PHE A 145 15.26 4.56 -9.71
C PHE A 145 14.78 4.10 -11.09
N ASP A 146 14.96 2.82 -11.39
CA ASP A 146 14.42 2.16 -12.58
C ASP A 146 12.94 1.83 -12.40
N VAL A 147 12.57 1.36 -11.20
CA VAL A 147 11.22 0.91 -10.86
C VAL A 147 10.78 1.50 -9.52
N ILE A 148 9.52 1.92 -9.44
CA ILE A 148 8.84 2.23 -8.17
C ILE A 148 7.70 1.25 -7.98
N VAL A 149 7.57 0.70 -6.76
CA VAL A 149 6.39 -0.04 -6.32
C VAL A 149 5.75 0.63 -5.11
N SER A 150 4.46 0.41 -4.91
CA SER A 150 3.74 0.84 -3.70
C SER A 150 2.52 -0.04 -3.48
N ASN A 151 2.16 -0.30 -2.23
CA ASN A 151 1.07 -1.18 -1.89
C ASN A 151 0.18 -0.59 -0.79
N CYS A 152 -1.00 -0.10 -1.20
CA CYS A 152 -2.04 0.45 -0.31
C CYS A 152 -1.58 1.68 0.52
N VAL A 153 -0.85 2.60 -0.11
CA VAL A 153 -0.24 3.76 0.56
C VAL A 153 -0.69 5.09 -0.04
N LEU A 154 -0.71 5.20 -1.38
CA LEU A 154 -0.99 6.48 -2.03
C LEU A 154 -2.41 6.99 -1.75
N ASN A 155 -3.36 6.10 -1.48
CA ASN A 155 -4.71 6.46 -1.02
C ASN A 155 -4.68 7.24 0.31
N LEU A 156 -3.68 7.04 1.16
CA LEU A 156 -3.51 7.72 2.45
C LEU A 156 -2.79 9.05 2.35
N VAL A 157 -2.14 9.32 1.20
CA VAL A 157 -1.38 10.56 0.98
C VAL A 157 -2.35 11.72 0.72
N PRO A 158 -2.26 12.83 1.49
CA PRO A 158 -3.14 13.98 1.31
C PRO A 158 -3.03 14.67 -0.04
N ASP A 159 -1.82 14.87 -0.55
CA ASP A 159 -1.53 15.47 -1.85
C ASP A 159 -0.99 14.44 -2.84
N LYS A 160 -1.90 13.71 -3.48
CA LYS A 160 -1.54 12.69 -4.47
C LYS A 160 -0.85 13.27 -5.70
N GLN A 161 -1.20 14.50 -6.10
CA GLN A 161 -0.53 15.16 -7.22
C GLN A 161 0.95 15.37 -6.92
N LYS A 162 1.27 15.83 -5.71
CA LYS A 162 2.65 16.01 -5.27
C LYS A 162 3.38 14.67 -5.16
N ALA A 163 2.73 13.63 -4.62
CA ALA A 163 3.31 12.29 -4.55
C ALA A 163 3.68 11.75 -5.94
N PHE A 164 2.77 11.79 -6.91
CA PHE A 164 3.05 11.35 -8.28
C PHE A 164 4.08 12.25 -9.00
N SER A 165 4.13 13.54 -8.69
CA SER A 165 5.19 14.45 -9.17
C SER A 165 6.57 14.03 -8.65
N GLU A 166 6.68 13.68 -7.38
CA GLU A 166 7.92 13.16 -6.78
C GLU A 166 8.31 11.80 -7.37
N MET A 167 7.34 10.88 -7.56
CA MET A 167 7.58 9.62 -8.26
C MET A 167 8.15 9.87 -9.67
N TYR A 168 7.56 10.81 -10.42
CA TYR A 168 8.06 11.17 -11.74
C TYR A 168 9.48 11.75 -11.67
N ARG A 169 9.76 12.60 -10.70
CA ARG A 169 11.09 13.22 -10.53
C ARG A 169 12.18 12.17 -10.26
N VAL A 170 11.94 11.25 -9.33
CA VAL A 170 12.96 10.28 -8.88
C VAL A 170 13.13 9.09 -9.83
N LEU A 171 12.14 8.79 -10.69
CA LEU A 171 12.27 7.79 -11.74
C LEU A 171 13.26 8.24 -12.82
N LYS A 172 14.10 7.32 -13.29
CA LYS A 172 14.94 7.51 -14.48
C LYS A 172 14.08 7.73 -15.73
N PRO A 173 14.62 8.35 -16.79
CA PRO A 173 14.02 8.26 -18.13
C PRO A 173 13.78 6.78 -18.47
N GLU A 174 12.63 6.45 -19.08
CA GLU A 174 12.18 5.08 -19.36
C GLU A 174 11.90 4.22 -18.11
N GLY A 175 12.06 4.76 -16.91
CA GLY A 175 11.65 4.12 -15.67
C GLY A 175 10.12 4.04 -15.57
N HIS A 176 9.63 3.19 -14.70
CA HIS A 176 8.20 2.97 -14.56
C HIS A 176 7.80 2.69 -13.11
N PHE A 177 6.51 2.78 -12.84
CA PHE A 177 5.97 2.34 -11.56
C PHE A 177 4.90 1.26 -11.72
N CYS A 178 4.69 0.50 -10.68
CA CYS A 178 3.52 -0.35 -10.49
C CYS A 178 3.02 -0.22 -9.07
N VAL A 179 1.77 0.20 -8.89
CA VAL A 179 1.17 0.42 -7.58
C VAL A 179 -0.13 -0.37 -7.45
N SER A 180 -0.37 -0.92 -6.27
CA SER A 180 -1.67 -1.46 -5.87
C SER A 180 -2.29 -0.52 -4.86
N ASP A 181 -3.51 -0.03 -5.14
CA ASP A 181 -4.16 0.95 -4.29
C ASP A 181 -5.68 0.79 -4.25
N VAL A 182 -6.31 1.37 -3.25
CA VAL A 182 -7.77 1.36 -3.09
C VAL A 182 -8.36 2.62 -3.70
N VAL A 183 -9.34 2.45 -4.58
CA VAL A 183 -10.06 3.53 -5.26
C VAL A 183 -11.57 3.29 -5.20
N ILE A 184 -12.33 4.33 -5.52
CA ILE A 184 -13.78 4.29 -5.59
C ILE A 184 -14.20 4.24 -7.06
N LYS A 185 -15.06 3.27 -7.41
CA LYS A 185 -15.73 3.22 -8.70
C LYS A 185 -17.14 3.79 -8.55
N GLY A 186 -17.49 4.71 -9.43
CA GLY A 186 -18.79 5.40 -9.35
C GLY A 186 -18.93 6.35 -8.16
N SER A 187 -20.09 6.39 -7.53
CA SER A 187 -20.39 7.31 -6.43
C SER A 187 -20.91 6.55 -5.22
N LEU A 188 -20.10 6.46 -4.17
CA LEU A 188 -20.53 5.87 -2.90
C LEU A 188 -21.67 6.68 -2.25
N PRO A 189 -22.67 6.01 -1.64
CA PRO A 189 -23.66 6.68 -0.81
C PRO A 189 -22.97 7.55 0.27
N LYS A 190 -23.42 8.81 0.42
CA LYS A 190 -22.80 9.78 1.37
C LYS A 190 -22.70 9.26 2.80
N LYS A 191 -23.62 8.38 3.21
CA LYS A 191 -23.61 7.75 4.53
C LYS A 191 -22.47 6.74 4.68
N LEU A 192 -22.10 6.05 3.60
CA LEU A 192 -21.00 5.08 3.55
C LEU A 192 -19.62 5.73 3.42
N GLN A 193 -19.53 6.89 2.74
CA GLN A 193 -18.27 7.57 2.53
C GLN A 193 -17.48 7.80 3.82
N LYS A 194 -18.16 8.29 4.89
CA LYS A 194 -17.49 8.63 6.14
C LYS A 194 -17.05 7.41 6.96
N ASP A 195 -17.80 6.32 6.92
CA ASP A 195 -17.62 5.17 7.82
C ASP A 195 -16.99 3.96 7.12
N ALA A 196 -17.14 3.84 5.80
CA ALA A 196 -16.28 2.96 5.00
C ALA A 196 -14.81 3.39 5.08
N GLU A 197 -14.55 4.70 5.23
CA GLU A 197 -13.24 5.27 5.55
C GLU A 197 -12.68 4.73 6.87
N MET A 198 -13.50 4.58 7.90
CA MET A 198 -13.09 4.02 9.18
C MET A 198 -12.89 2.50 9.12
N TYR A 199 -13.78 1.79 8.42
CA TYR A 199 -13.80 0.33 8.42
C TYR A 199 -12.68 -0.31 7.60
N ALA A 200 -12.43 0.18 6.40
CA ALA A 200 -11.37 -0.37 5.54
C ALA A 200 -9.96 0.14 5.89
N GLY A 201 -9.82 1.10 6.82
CA GLY A 201 -8.53 1.68 7.24
C GLY A 201 -7.70 2.32 6.12
N CYS A 202 -7.89 1.86 4.89
CA CYS A 202 -7.24 2.36 3.67
C CYS A 202 -8.18 3.19 2.79
N VAL A 203 -9.47 3.34 3.11
CA VAL A 203 -10.45 4.04 2.27
C VAL A 203 -10.55 5.52 2.60
N SER A 204 -10.03 5.97 3.75
CA SER A 204 -10.16 7.35 4.20
C SER A 204 -9.51 8.41 3.30
N GLY A 205 -8.84 8.01 2.26
CA GLY A 205 -8.27 8.88 1.23
C GLY A 205 -8.49 8.38 -0.18
N ALA A 206 -9.29 7.33 -0.38
CA ALA A 206 -9.56 6.76 -1.70
C ALA A 206 -10.23 7.78 -2.61
N SER A 207 -9.60 8.04 -3.75
CA SER A 207 -10.14 8.89 -4.83
C SER A 207 -11.03 8.08 -5.76
N ASN A 208 -11.90 8.75 -6.50
CA ASN A 208 -12.53 8.12 -7.65
C ASN A 208 -11.45 7.62 -8.63
N ILE A 209 -11.68 6.46 -9.26
CA ILE A 209 -10.70 5.84 -10.17
C ILE A 209 -10.33 6.77 -11.32
N ASP A 210 -11.31 7.50 -11.89
CA ASP A 210 -11.06 8.40 -13.02
C ASP A 210 -10.16 9.57 -12.58
N ASP A 211 -10.43 10.16 -11.41
CA ASP A 211 -9.60 11.23 -10.83
C ASP A 211 -8.17 10.71 -10.53
N TYR A 212 -8.06 9.47 -10.05
CA TYR A 212 -6.76 8.86 -9.74
C TYR A 212 -5.92 8.66 -11.01
N LEU A 213 -6.51 8.15 -12.09
CA LEU A 213 -5.86 7.97 -13.39
C LEU A 213 -5.54 9.32 -14.05
N GLU A 214 -6.41 10.31 -13.89
CA GLU A 214 -6.16 11.67 -14.39
C GLU A 214 -4.96 12.31 -13.67
N ILE A 215 -4.79 12.13 -12.37
CA ILE A 215 -3.61 12.59 -11.63
C ILE A 215 -2.34 11.99 -12.24
N ILE A 216 -2.32 10.67 -12.48
CA ILE A 216 -1.17 9.98 -13.10
C ILE A 216 -0.84 10.58 -14.46
N ASN A 217 -1.85 10.72 -15.32
CA ASN A 217 -1.68 11.27 -16.67
C ASN A 217 -1.16 12.72 -16.65
N ASN A 218 -1.69 13.55 -15.73
CA ASN A 218 -1.32 14.96 -15.63
C ASN A 218 0.12 15.19 -15.13
N GLN A 219 0.75 14.18 -14.48
CA GLN A 219 2.17 14.23 -14.15
C GLN A 219 3.09 13.86 -15.32
N GLY A 220 2.54 13.49 -16.49
CA GLY A 220 3.31 13.17 -17.68
C GLY A 220 3.62 11.69 -17.86
N PHE A 221 3.11 10.83 -17.00
CA PHE A 221 3.21 9.39 -17.18
C PHE A 221 2.44 8.91 -18.41
N LYS A 222 2.98 7.88 -19.08
CA LYS A 222 2.45 7.29 -20.31
C LYS A 222 2.20 5.81 -20.13
N ASP A 223 1.52 5.19 -21.10
CA ASP A 223 1.26 3.76 -21.14
C ASP A 223 0.60 3.27 -19.82
N ILE A 224 -0.41 4.00 -19.34
CA ILE A 224 -1.14 3.64 -18.12
C ILE A 224 -1.92 2.35 -18.36
N VAL A 225 -1.65 1.30 -17.58
CA VAL A 225 -2.29 -0.02 -17.67
C VAL A 225 -2.82 -0.45 -16.32
N ILE A 226 -4.09 -0.77 -16.25
CA ILE A 226 -4.69 -1.46 -15.10
C ILE A 226 -4.52 -2.96 -15.32
N HIS A 227 -3.75 -3.62 -14.47
CA HIS A 227 -3.46 -5.05 -14.54
C HIS A 227 -4.48 -5.90 -13.81
N LYS A 228 -5.02 -5.39 -12.71
CA LYS A 228 -5.94 -6.12 -11.83
C LYS A 228 -6.93 -5.15 -11.21
N GLU A 229 -8.19 -5.58 -11.15
CA GLU A 229 -9.24 -4.98 -10.34
C GLU A 229 -9.83 -6.05 -9.41
N LYS A 230 -10.03 -5.72 -8.15
CA LYS A 230 -10.64 -6.61 -7.15
C LYS A 230 -11.67 -5.82 -6.36
N VAL A 231 -12.91 -6.25 -6.39
CA VAL A 231 -13.99 -5.65 -5.59
C VAL A 231 -13.74 -5.95 -4.11
N ILE A 232 -13.80 -4.91 -3.30
CA ILE A 232 -13.73 -5.01 -1.84
C ILE A 232 -15.17 -5.08 -1.34
N SER A 233 -15.55 -6.25 -0.83
CA SER A 233 -16.90 -6.47 -0.30
C SER A 233 -16.98 -5.97 1.14
N ILE A 234 -17.92 -5.06 1.40
CA ILE A 234 -18.27 -4.66 2.77
C ILE A 234 -19.28 -5.66 3.30
N PRO A 235 -19.08 -6.26 4.48
CA PRO A 235 -20.03 -7.19 5.07
C PRO A 235 -21.41 -6.57 5.24
N GLU A 236 -22.46 -7.37 4.98
CA GLU A 236 -23.85 -6.92 5.02
C GLU A 236 -24.24 -6.36 6.38
N ASN A 237 -23.76 -6.95 7.47
CA ASN A 237 -23.98 -6.46 8.84
C ASN A 237 -23.42 -5.03 9.08
N VAL A 238 -22.35 -4.66 8.38
CA VAL A 238 -21.81 -3.29 8.42
C VAL A 238 -22.68 -2.38 7.56
N LEU A 239 -23.05 -2.80 6.35
CA LEU A 239 -23.92 -2.03 5.46
C LEU A 239 -25.29 -1.72 6.11
N MET A 240 -25.85 -2.67 6.88
CA MET A 240 -27.13 -2.50 7.59
C MET A 240 -27.13 -1.36 8.61
N ASN A 241 -25.98 -0.92 9.09
CA ASN A 241 -25.88 0.24 9.99
C ASN A 241 -26.15 1.58 9.29
N TYR A 242 -26.07 1.60 7.95
CA TYR A 242 -26.07 2.83 7.14
C TYR A 242 -27.12 2.83 6.04
N LEU A 243 -27.47 1.67 5.51
CA LEU A 243 -28.32 1.52 4.33
C LEU A 243 -29.55 0.66 4.65
N SER A 244 -30.67 0.95 4.00
CA SER A 244 -31.82 0.05 4.00
C SER A 244 -31.50 -1.22 3.18
N LYS A 245 -32.33 -2.26 3.32
CA LYS A 245 -32.15 -3.50 2.54
C LYS A 245 -32.19 -3.25 1.04
N GLU A 246 -33.08 -2.35 0.59
CA GLU A 246 -33.23 -1.96 -0.80
C GLU A 246 -31.99 -1.21 -1.30
N GLU A 247 -31.44 -0.29 -0.47
CA GLU A 247 -30.21 0.43 -0.77
C GLU A 247 -28.99 -0.52 -0.83
N ILE A 248 -28.92 -1.55 0.03
CA ILE A 248 -27.88 -2.56 0.01
C ILE A 248 -27.93 -3.35 -1.29
N VAL A 249 -29.11 -3.85 -1.68
CA VAL A 249 -29.29 -4.60 -2.94
C VAL A 249 -28.89 -3.74 -4.14
N SER A 250 -29.28 -2.46 -4.17
CA SER A 250 -28.90 -1.53 -5.23
C SER A 250 -27.40 -1.27 -5.25
N PHE A 251 -26.76 -1.12 -4.09
CA PHE A 251 -25.31 -0.91 -3.96
C PHE A 251 -24.52 -2.15 -4.39
N THR A 252 -24.92 -3.34 -3.94
CA THR A 252 -24.23 -4.59 -4.24
C THR A 252 -24.35 -5.01 -5.71
N ASN A 253 -25.48 -4.68 -6.36
CA ASN A 253 -25.73 -5.01 -7.76
C ASN A 253 -25.38 -3.86 -8.73
N GLY A 254 -24.93 -2.71 -8.21
CA GLY A 254 -24.60 -1.54 -9.00
C GLY A 254 -23.14 -1.51 -9.48
N ASP A 255 -22.83 -0.58 -10.39
CA ASP A 255 -21.48 -0.31 -10.87
C ASP A 255 -20.68 0.57 -9.89
N THR A 256 -21.14 0.71 -8.65
CA THR A 256 -20.51 1.55 -7.62
C THR A 256 -19.90 0.68 -6.54
N GLY A 257 -18.71 1.03 -6.07
CA GLY A 257 -18.08 0.25 -5.02
C GLY A 257 -16.67 0.71 -4.67
N ILE A 258 -16.10 0.01 -3.73
CA ILE A 258 -14.69 0.14 -3.36
C ILE A 258 -13.95 -0.99 -4.08
N ILE A 259 -12.88 -0.65 -4.76
CA ILE A 259 -12.05 -1.61 -5.48
C ILE A 259 -10.58 -1.41 -5.16
N SER A 260 -9.84 -2.49 -5.15
CA SER A 260 -8.39 -2.45 -5.26
C SER A 260 -8.02 -2.52 -6.74
N ILE A 261 -7.11 -1.66 -7.16
CA ILE A 261 -6.51 -1.69 -8.51
C ILE A 261 -5.02 -1.93 -8.41
N THR A 262 -4.46 -2.64 -9.40
CA THR A 262 -3.02 -2.64 -9.64
C THR A 262 -2.78 -1.94 -10.97
N VAL A 263 -2.07 -0.83 -10.94
CA VAL A 263 -1.85 0.04 -12.11
C VAL A 263 -0.36 0.32 -12.31
N SER A 264 0.09 0.32 -13.55
CA SER A 264 1.44 0.72 -13.93
C SER A 264 1.42 1.84 -14.96
N ALA A 265 2.49 2.62 -15.00
CA ALA A 265 2.75 3.60 -16.06
C ALA A 265 4.24 3.89 -16.19
N LYS A 266 4.67 4.46 -17.32
CA LYS A 266 6.06 4.80 -17.62
C LYS A 266 6.29 6.31 -17.57
N LYS A 267 7.52 6.70 -17.19
CA LYS A 267 8.01 8.06 -17.30
C LYS A 267 8.35 8.44 -18.75
#